data_dd97a6c85aca1ebe0451b883790c904a
#
_entry.id   dd97a6c85aca1ebe0451b883790c904a
#
_cell.length_a   1.000
_cell.length_b   1.000
_cell.length_c   1.000
_cell.angle_alpha   90.00
_cell.angle_beta   90.00
_cell.angle_gamma   90.00
#
_symmetry.space_group_name_H-M   'P 1'
#
loop_
_entity.id
_entity.type
_entity.pdbx_description
1 polymer ?
#
loop_
_entity_poly.entity_id
_entity_poly.type
_entity_poly.pdbx_seq_one_letter_code
_entity_poly.pdbx_strand_id
1 'polypeptide(L)'
;KISMAKWLDVTVDLNASHGVGKGIGGLEMSGYNPLWIAFNSSPTMTMTDKNGYYNWDPYGTIQANAYGIIAASESERRRDVFSGHIDLKFNIIKGLTFTSSNGVDYYNNTSYSFTPQAVNGAGKNSMGNSNLQRMLLQSSNNITYNHTWNDKHYLTVTGVWEATKSTIRNMGISGSSLQAESVGWWDVKNAVTRDATNGYSDWALLSGVGRVIYNYDNRYMLTGTFRADGSSRFTNDKWGYFPSVAVAWTASNESFMESTRDLISNLKIRASYGVIGNQDIDPYSTLAILNTTTTYFGNSSGVTGYWANTLATPDIKWEKTKQFDVGFDLGLFNNRIDLSVDYFNKKTSDALLSTKL
;
A
#
# COMPACT_ATOMS: atom_id res chain seq x y z
N LYS A 1 -13.10 -21.43 -10.99
CA LYS A 1 -12.29 -21.90 -12.13
C LYS A 1 -13.15 -22.76 -13.04
N ILE A 2 -13.13 -22.50 -14.34
CA ILE A 2 -13.87 -23.23 -15.38
C ILE A 2 -12.89 -23.59 -16.49
N SER A 3 -12.80 -24.86 -16.84
CA SER A 3 -12.08 -25.32 -18.03
C SER A 3 -13.01 -25.24 -19.23
N MET A 4 -12.91 -24.18 -20.01
CA MET A 4 -13.78 -23.93 -21.16
C MET A 4 -13.42 -24.83 -22.36
N ALA A 5 -12.13 -25.20 -22.46
CA ALA A 5 -11.60 -26.10 -23.48
C ALA A 5 -10.33 -26.76 -22.93
N LYS A 6 -9.82 -27.81 -23.62
CA LYS A 6 -8.56 -28.46 -23.24
C LYS A 6 -7.36 -27.51 -23.23
N TRP A 7 -7.47 -26.41 -23.96
CA TRP A 7 -6.42 -25.41 -24.12
C TRP A 7 -6.69 -24.12 -23.35
N LEU A 8 -7.90 -23.93 -22.70
CA LEU A 8 -8.30 -22.71 -22.02
C LEU A 8 -8.94 -22.98 -20.67
N ASP A 9 -8.30 -22.52 -19.61
CA ASP A 9 -8.85 -22.39 -18.26
C ASP A 9 -9.15 -20.91 -17.98
N VAL A 10 -10.31 -20.65 -17.40
CA VAL A 10 -10.74 -19.32 -16.97
C VAL A 10 -11.00 -19.37 -15.47
N THR A 11 -10.39 -18.44 -14.73
CA THR A 11 -10.71 -18.19 -13.31
C THR A 11 -11.25 -16.78 -13.19
N VAL A 12 -12.35 -16.63 -12.48
CA VAL A 12 -12.93 -15.32 -12.17
C VAL A 12 -13.16 -15.26 -10.67
N ASP A 13 -12.62 -14.21 -10.07
CA ASP A 13 -12.82 -13.88 -8.66
C ASP A 13 -13.44 -12.49 -8.58
N LEU A 14 -14.58 -12.39 -7.92
CA LEU A 14 -15.30 -11.15 -7.70
C LEU A 14 -15.61 -11.00 -6.22
N ASN A 15 -15.27 -9.86 -5.67
CA ASN A 15 -15.62 -9.51 -4.31
C ASN A 15 -16.22 -8.11 -4.30
N ALA A 16 -17.36 -7.96 -3.65
CA ALA A 16 -17.99 -6.67 -3.44
C ALA A 16 -18.44 -6.57 -1.98
N SER A 17 -18.14 -5.46 -1.35
CA SER A 17 -18.59 -5.20 0.02
C SER A 17 -19.08 -3.78 0.15
N HIS A 18 -20.13 -3.61 0.94
CA HIS A 18 -20.66 -2.34 1.39
C HIS A 18 -20.67 -2.31 2.91
N GLY A 19 -20.13 -1.28 3.50
CA GLY A 19 -20.09 -1.10 4.95
C GLY A 19 -20.54 0.30 5.33
N VAL A 20 -21.37 0.38 6.37
CA VAL A 20 -21.77 1.64 6.99
C VAL A 20 -21.32 1.61 8.45
N GLY A 21 -20.45 2.52 8.82
CA GLY A 21 -20.03 2.76 10.20
C GLY A 21 -20.64 4.06 10.70
N LYS A 22 -21.25 4.02 11.88
CA LYS A 22 -21.77 5.19 12.56
C LYS A 22 -21.05 5.37 13.90
N GLY A 23 -20.98 6.61 14.34
CA GLY A 23 -20.37 6.97 15.62
C GLY A 23 -18.94 7.46 15.48
N ILE A 24 -18.44 8.04 16.54
CA ILE A 24 -17.12 8.65 16.61
C ILE A 24 -16.10 7.54 16.77
N GLY A 25 -15.48 7.18 15.67
CA GLY A 25 -14.48 6.14 15.62
C GLY A 25 -13.09 6.70 15.82
N GLY A 26 -12.23 5.87 16.38
CA GLY A 26 -10.79 6.08 16.47
C GLY A 26 -10.27 5.68 17.84
N LEU A 27 -9.29 4.80 17.86
CA LEU A 27 -8.47 4.52 19.04
C LEU A 27 -7.27 5.49 19.10
N GLU A 28 -7.30 6.54 18.30
CA GLU A 28 -6.23 7.54 18.28
C GLU A 28 -6.21 8.34 19.58
N MET A 29 -5.04 8.49 20.14
CA MET A 29 -4.79 9.33 21.32
C MET A 29 -4.86 10.81 20.92
N SER A 30 -6.07 11.31 20.71
CA SER A 30 -6.31 12.71 20.35
C SER A 30 -7.32 13.36 21.28
N GLY A 31 -7.26 14.68 21.40
CA GLY A 31 -8.18 15.48 22.23
C GLY A 31 -9.66 15.40 21.84
N TYR A 32 -10.00 14.64 20.78
CA TYR A 32 -11.36 14.37 20.33
C TYR A 32 -11.75 12.88 20.40
N ASN A 33 -10.89 12.02 20.94
CA ASN A 33 -11.23 10.62 21.19
C ASN A 33 -11.96 10.50 22.54
N PRO A 34 -13.23 10.06 22.58
CA PRO A 34 -14.00 9.98 23.81
C PRO A 34 -13.36 9.11 24.90
N LEU A 35 -12.73 8.00 24.54
CA LEU A 35 -12.04 7.13 25.50
C LEU A 35 -10.82 7.83 26.11
N TRP A 36 -9.98 8.43 25.24
CA TRP A 36 -8.82 9.19 25.71
C TRP A 36 -9.22 10.34 26.63
N ILE A 37 -10.28 11.09 26.25
CA ILE A 37 -10.81 12.18 27.07
C ILE A 37 -11.33 11.65 28.40
N ALA A 38 -12.12 10.56 28.39
CA ALA A 38 -12.68 9.99 29.61
C ALA A 38 -11.59 9.57 30.61
N PHE A 39 -10.47 9.03 30.15
CA PHE A 39 -9.33 8.67 31.01
C PHE A 39 -8.58 9.88 31.57
N ASN A 40 -8.60 11.00 30.87
CA ASN A 40 -7.85 12.20 31.26
C ASN A 40 -8.73 13.31 31.82
N SER A 41 -10.05 13.14 31.86
CA SER A 41 -10.98 14.14 32.42
C SER A 41 -10.94 14.16 33.94
N SER A 42 -11.09 15.35 34.49
CA SER A 42 -11.24 15.51 35.96
C SER A 42 -12.51 14.79 36.43
N PRO A 43 -12.46 14.01 37.53
CA PRO A 43 -13.64 13.38 38.11
C PRO A 43 -14.67 14.41 38.67
N THR A 44 -14.27 15.65 38.81
CA THR A 44 -15.15 16.74 39.27
C THR A 44 -15.80 17.53 38.12
N MET A 45 -15.52 17.12 36.86
CA MET A 45 -16.08 17.81 35.71
C MET A 45 -17.57 17.51 35.56
N THR A 46 -18.40 18.59 35.58
CA THR A 46 -19.84 18.45 35.32
C THR A 46 -20.13 18.26 33.86
N MET A 47 -21.21 17.55 33.53
CA MET A 47 -21.54 17.23 32.11
C MET A 47 -21.84 18.47 31.28
N THR A 48 -22.63 19.42 31.86
CA THR A 48 -23.06 20.64 31.18
C THR A 48 -22.88 21.87 32.07
N ASP A 49 -22.73 23.01 31.42
CA ASP A 49 -22.80 24.31 32.06
C ASP A 49 -24.27 24.75 32.27
N LYS A 50 -24.47 25.95 32.89
CA LYS A 50 -25.78 26.53 33.12
C LYS A 50 -26.59 26.88 31.87
N ASN A 51 -25.94 26.92 30.70
CA ASN A 51 -26.54 27.21 29.39
C ASN A 51 -26.84 25.93 28.59
N GLY A 52 -26.57 24.76 29.18
CA GLY A 52 -26.77 23.48 28.50
C GLY A 52 -25.65 23.06 27.55
N TYR A 53 -24.54 23.80 27.47
CA TYR A 53 -23.36 23.38 26.72
C TYR A 53 -22.55 22.34 27.51
N TYR A 54 -21.94 21.40 26.82
CA TYR A 54 -21.06 20.42 27.45
C TYR A 54 -19.78 21.10 27.95
N ASN A 55 -19.50 20.92 29.22
CA ASN A 55 -18.33 21.54 29.83
C ASN A 55 -17.04 21.00 29.26
N TRP A 56 -16.13 21.92 28.96
CA TRP A 56 -14.73 21.61 28.70
C TRP A 56 -13.96 21.49 30.01
N ASP A 57 -12.81 20.78 29.96
CA ASP A 57 -11.96 20.63 31.14
C ASP A 57 -11.56 22.01 31.69
N PRO A 58 -11.96 22.35 32.92
CA PRO A 58 -11.68 23.65 33.52
C PRO A 58 -10.21 23.84 33.91
N TYR A 59 -9.40 22.75 33.85
CA TYR A 59 -8.01 22.79 34.31
C TYR A 59 -6.98 22.94 33.18
N GLY A 60 -7.41 23.29 31.96
CA GLY A 60 -6.52 23.76 30.91
C GLY A 60 -5.91 22.67 30.01
N THR A 61 -6.31 21.43 30.16
CA THR A 61 -6.12 20.45 29.11
C THR A 61 -7.22 20.71 28.07
N ILE A 62 -6.86 21.05 26.85
CA ILE A 62 -7.80 21.36 25.75
C ILE A 62 -8.58 20.09 25.41
N GLN A 63 -9.53 19.69 26.22
CA GLN A 63 -10.29 18.46 26.03
C GLN A 63 -11.79 18.77 26.04
N ALA A 64 -12.44 18.38 24.95
CA ALA A 64 -13.89 18.39 24.85
C ALA A 64 -14.50 17.41 25.86
N ASN A 65 -15.79 17.56 26.14
CA ASN A 65 -16.50 16.63 27.01
C ASN A 65 -16.75 15.30 26.31
N ALA A 66 -16.23 14.19 26.84
CA ALA A 66 -16.37 12.85 26.27
C ALA A 66 -17.84 12.46 26.05
N TYR A 67 -18.69 12.73 27.04
CA TYR A 67 -20.12 12.46 26.95
C TYR A 67 -20.78 13.29 25.83
N GLY A 68 -20.46 14.59 25.78
CA GLY A 68 -21.00 15.48 24.75
C GLY A 68 -20.63 15.04 23.34
N ILE A 69 -19.40 14.59 23.14
CA ILE A 69 -18.96 14.07 21.85
C ILE A 69 -19.80 12.84 21.45
N ILE A 70 -19.99 11.88 22.36
CA ILE A 70 -20.73 10.66 22.07
C ILE A 70 -22.23 10.93 21.88
N ALA A 71 -22.81 11.82 22.70
CA ALA A 71 -24.25 12.03 22.74
C ALA A 71 -24.77 12.94 21.62
N ALA A 72 -23.96 13.88 21.15
CA ALA A 72 -24.44 14.94 20.27
C ALA A 72 -23.67 15.08 18.95
N SER A 73 -22.44 14.60 18.84
CA SER A 73 -21.76 14.60 17.54
C SER A 73 -22.23 13.43 16.68
N GLU A 74 -22.36 13.70 15.41
CA GLU A 74 -22.77 12.69 14.42
C GLU A 74 -21.63 12.41 13.45
N SER A 75 -21.39 11.14 13.17
CA SER A 75 -20.43 10.71 12.15
C SER A 75 -20.94 9.44 11.46
N GLU A 76 -20.85 9.45 10.15
CA GLU A 76 -21.17 8.28 9.32
C GLU A 76 -20.08 8.08 8.28
N ARG A 77 -19.64 6.85 8.12
CA ARG A 77 -18.69 6.45 7.10
C ARG A 77 -19.29 5.33 6.26
N ARG A 78 -19.35 5.54 4.96
CA ARG A 78 -19.77 4.56 3.97
C ARG A 78 -18.57 4.10 3.18
N ARG A 79 -18.36 2.80 3.13
CA ARG A 79 -17.26 2.20 2.40
C ARG A 79 -17.79 1.21 1.39
N ASP A 80 -17.47 1.43 0.13
CA ASP A 80 -17.73 0.50 -0.97
C ASP A 80 -16.40 -0.04 -1.48
N VAL A 81 -16.29 -1.35 -1.56
CA VAL A 81 -15.12 -2.03 -2.12
C VAL A 81 -15.59 -2.99 -3.19
N PHE A 82 -14.97 -2.91 -4.34
CA PHE A 82 -15.13 -3.88 -5.41
C PHE A 82 -13.74 -4.35 -5.84
N SER A 83 -13.54 -5.66 -5.87
CA SER A 83 -12.34 -6.30 -6.39
C SER A 83 -12.76 -7.34 -7.41
N GLY A 84 -12.28 -7.21 -8.63
CA GLY A 84 -12.53 -8.13 -9.73
C GLY A 84 -11.23 -8.62 -10.32
N HIS A 85 -11.09 -9.94 -10.47
CA HIS A 85 -9.92 -10.56 -11.05
C HIS A 85 -10.31 -11.62 -12.07
N ILE A 86 -9.66 -11.64 -13.22
CA ILE A 86 -9.84 -12.64 -14.26
C ILE A 86 -8.50 -13.17 -14.73
N ASP A 87 -8.34 -14.49 -14.65
CA ASP A 87 -7.20 -15.22 -15.19
C ASP A 87 -7.63 -16.03 -16.41
N LEU A 88 -6.90 -15.85 -17.50
CA LEU A 88 -7.03 -16.63 -18.73
C LEU A 88 -5.74 -17.43 -18.91
N LYS A 89 -5.79 -18.74 -18.67
CA LYS A 89 -4.66 -19.62 -18.85
C LYS A 89 -4.83 -20.44 -20.13
N PHE A 90 -3.91 -20.25 -21.06
CA PHE A 90 -3.83 -20.94 -22.33
C PHE A 90 -2.74 -22.02 -22.28
N ASN A 91 -3.10 -23.26 -22.48
CA ASN A 91 -2.19 -24.37 -22.69
C ASN A 91 -1.92 -24.49 -24.20
N ILE A 92 -0.85 -23.84 -24.68
CA ILE A 92 -0.58 -23.67 -26.13
C ILE A 92 -0.11 -24.96 -26.74
N ILE A 93 0.93 -25.55 -26.17
CA ILE A 93 1.47 -26.87 -26.50
C ILE A 93 1.96 -27.55 -25.21
N LYS A 94 2.36 -28.83 -25.30
CA LYS A 94 2.95 -29.53 -24.16
C LYS A 94 4.15 -28.74 -23.59
N GLY A 95 4.07 -28.35 -22.34
CA GLY A 95 5.11 -27.60 -21.65
C GLY A 95 5.04 -26.07 -21.81
N LEU A 96 4.26 -25.52 -22.77
CA LEU A 96 4.15 -24.09 -23.01
C LEU A 96 2.77 -23.58 -22.58
N THR A 97 2.77 -22.68 -21.61
CA THR A 97 1.54 -22.01 -21.12
C THR A 97 1.68 -20.50 -21.23
N PHE A 98 0.58 -19.84 -21.54
CA PHE A 98 0.43 -18.39 -21.43
C PHE A 98 -0.69 -18.09 -20.46
N THR A 99 -0.45 -17.20 -19.50
CA THR A 99 -1.47 -16.76 -18.56
C THR A 99 -1.58 -15.23 -18.59
N SER A 100 -2.79 -14.73 -18.76
CA SER A 100 -3.11 -13.31 -18.67
C SER A 100 -4.00 -13.12 -17.44
N SER A 101 -3.50 -12.37 -16.45
CA SER A 101 -4.16 -12.03 -15.20
C SER A 101 -4.49 -10.56 -15.20
N ASN A 102 -5.77 -10.21 -15.10
CA ASN A 102 -6.22 -8.83 -15.14
C ASN A 102 -7.11 -8.55 -13.93
N GLY A 103 -6.80 -7.49 -13.22
CA GLY A 103 -7.48 -7.11 -11.98
C GLY A 103 -7.88 -5.66 -11.96
N VAL A 104 -8.98 -5.40 -11.26
CA VAL A 104 -9.45 -4.07 -10.88
C VAL A 104 -9.82 -4.07 -9.42
N ASP A 105 -9.25 -3.13 -8.65
CA ASP A 105 -9.65 -2.85 -7.28
C ASP A 105 -10.19 -1.42 -7.23
N TYR A 106 -11.43 -1.31 -6.81
CA TYR A 106 -12.10 -0.03 -6.59
C TYR A 106 -12.47 0.11 -5.12
N TYR A 107 -12.09 1.24 -4.57
CA TYR A 107 -12.37 1.63 -3.21
C TYR A 107 -12.99 3.01 -3.20
N ASN A 108 -14.16 3.14 -2.57
CA ASN A 108 -14.82 4.42 -2.33
C ASN A 108 -15.15 4.55 -0.86
N ASN A 109 -14.72 5.63 -0.25
CA ASN A 109 -15.01 5.93 1.15
C ASN A 109 -15.61 7.33 1.23
N THR A 110 -16.84 7.43 1.67
CA THR A 110 -17.51 8.69 1.95
C THR A 110 -17.66 8.84 3.45
N SER A 111 -17.24 9.97 3.99
CA SER A 111 -17.35 10.28 5.42
C SER A 111 -18.14 11.56 5.59
N TYR A 112 -19.05 11.52 6.54
CA TYR A 112 -19.90 12.62 6.97
C TYR A 112 -19.66 12.89 8.45
N SER A 113 -19.60 14.13 8.86
CA SER A 113 -19.45 14.52 10.26
C SER A 113 -20.21 15.79 10.56
N PHE A 114 -20.78 15.85 11.74
CA PHE A 114 -21.41 17.03 12.29
C PHE A 114 -21.11 17.13 13.78
N THR A 115 -20.70 18.31 14.23
CA THR A 115 -20.45 18.61 15.64
C THR A 115 -21.27 19.85 16.01
N PRO A 116 -22.27 19.71 16.91
CA PRO A 116 -23.10 20.84 17.29
C PRO A 116 -22.33 21.82 18.18
N GLN A 117 -22.85 23.04 18.28
CA GLN A 117 -22.29 24.13 19.11
C GLN A 117 -22.14 23.71 20.58
N ALA A 118 -23.10 22.96 21.10
CA ALA A 118 -23.11 22.49 22.47
C ALA A 118 -21.89 21.64 22.85
N VAL A 119 -21.25 20.96 21.87
CA VAL A 119 -20.05 20.11 22.08
C VAL A 119 -18.77 20.90 21.86
N ASN A 120 -18.79 21.84 20.93
CA ASN A 120 -17.58 22.54 20.50
C ASN A 120 -17.39 23.83 21.35
N GLY A 121 -16.73 23.72 22.48
CA GLY A 121 -16.59 24.75 23.52
C GLY A 121 -16.27 26.19 23.09
N ALA A 122 -15.80 26.39 21.85
CA ALA A 122 -15.62 27.72 21.25
C ALA A 122 -16.92 28.31 20.68
N GLY A 123 -18.07 27.65 20.88
CA GLY A 123 -19.36 28.13 20.44
C GLY A 123 -19.62 28.09 18.94
N LYS A 124 -18.91 27.25 18.20
CA LYS A 124 -19.12 27.07 16.75
C LYS A 124 -19.45 25.62 16.43
N ASN A 125 -20.58 25.39 15.80
CA ASN A 125 -20.86 24.11 15.18
C ASN A 125 -20.03 23.92 13.90
N SER A 126 -19.86 22.69 13.49
CA SER A 126 -19.11 22.38 12.28
C SER A 126 -19.65 21.14 11.57
N MET A 127 -19.49 21.12 10.27
CA MET A 127 -19.80 19.97 9.44
C MET A 127 -18.66 19.66 8.46
N GLY A 128 -18.56 18.40 8.08
CA GLY A 128 -17.58 17.96 7.07
C GLY A 128 -18.11 16.78 6.29
N ASN A 129 -17.89 16.83 4.98
CA ASN A 129 -18.15 15.72 4.06
C ASN A 129 -16.90 15.49 3.25
N SER A 130 -16.44 14.26 3.17
CA SER A 130 -15.30 13.90 2.33
C SER A 130 -15.56 12.62 1.56
N ASN A 131 -14.99 12.55 0.38
CA ASN A 131 -15.02 11.37 -0.45
C ASN A 131 -13.61 11.05 -0.93
N LEU A 132 -13.19 9.81 -0.77
CA LEU A 132 -11.94 9.26 -1.27
C LEU A 132 -12.25 8.09 -2.19
N GLN A 133 -11.85 8.21 -3.44
CA GLN A 133 -11.94 7.14 -4.43
C GLN A 133 -10.54 6.69 -4.82
N ARG A 134 -10.30 5.40 -4.81
CA ARG A 134 -9.08 4.80 -5.35
C ARG A 134 -9.45 3.70 -6.33
N MET A 135 -8.81 3.71 -7.48
CA MET A 135 -8.90 2.66 -8.48
C MET A 135 -7.48 2.16 -8.80
N LEU A 136 -7.28 0.86 -8.67
CA LEU A 136 -6.07 0.16 -9.06
C LEU A 136 -6.41 -0.78 -10.22
N LEU A 137 -5.69 -0.62 -11.31
CA LEU A 137 -5.75 -1.51 -12.47
C LEU A 137 -4.44 -2.27 -12.57
N GLN A 138 -4.52 -3.56 -12.75
CA GLN A 138 -3.36 -4.45 -12.88
C GLN A 138 -3.55 -5.39 -14.06
N SER A 139 -2.49 -5.58 -14.83
CA SER A 139 -2.42 -6.60 -15.86
C SER A 139 -1.06 -7.27 -15.77
N SER A 140 -1.05 -8.59 -15.60
CA SER A 140 0.15 -9.42 -15.58
C SER A 140 -0.01 -10.52 -16.61
N ASN A 141 0.96 -10.61 -17.51
CA ASN A 141 0.94 -11.57 -18.59
C ASN A 141 2.24 -12.37 -18.54
N ASN A 142 2.12 -13.67 -18.39
CA ASN A 142 3.28 -14.54 -18.30
C ASN A 142 3.23 -15.65 -19.36
N ILE A 143 4.37 -15.93 -19.94
CA ILE A 143 4.62 -17.08 -20.79
C ILE A 143 5.64 -17.98 -20.10
N THR A 144 5.28 -19.25 -19.90
CA THR A 144 6.15 -20.21 -19.23
C THR A 144 6.31 -21.45 -20.09
N TYR A 145 7.56 -21.82 -20.30
CA TYR A 145 7.95 -23.06 -20.97
C TYR A 145 8.66 -23.99 -20.00
N ASN A 146 8.12 -25.20 -19.84
CA ASN A 146 8.69 -26.27 -19.04
C ASN A 146 9.07 -27.44 -19.96
N HIS A 147 10.31 -27.90 -19.85
CA HIS A 147 10.77 -29.05 -20.59
C HIS A 147 11.65 -29.96 -19.72
N THR A 148 11.42 -31.27 -19.87
CA THR A 148 12.24 -32.29 -19.23
C THR A 148 12.77 -33.22 -20.34
N TRP A 149 14.08 -33.46 -20.35
CA TRP A 149 14.69 -34.42 -21.22
C TRP A 149 15.63 -35.38 -20.46
N ASN A 150 15.69 -36.60 -20.93
CA ASN A 150 16.46 -37.67 -20.31
C ASN A 150 16.18 -37.89 -18.81
N ASP A 151 14.99 -37.51 -18.33
CA ASP A 151 14.53 -37.58 -16.94
C ASP A 151 15.50 -36.96 -15.91
N LYS A 152 16.49 -36.19 -16.37
CA LYS A 152 17.54 -35.57 -15.55
C LYS A 152 17.62 -34.06 -15.75
N HIS A 153 17.22 -33.55 -16.88
CA HIS A 153 17.33 -32.14 -17.18
C HIS A 153 15.95 -31.49 -17.12
N TYR A 154 15.75 -30.63 -16.14
CA TYR A 154 14.50 -29.88 -15.94
C TYR A 154 14.77 -28.41 -16.24
N LEU A 155 14.12 -27.86 -17.25
CA LEU A 155 14.22 -26.45 -17.63
C LEU A 155 12.86 -25.78 -17.50
N THR A 156 12.84 -24.64 -16.81
CA THR A 156 11.71 -23.70 -16.84
C THR A 156 12.22 -22.35 -17.30
N VAL A 157 11.58 -21.81 -18.33
CA VAL A 157 11.80 -20.44 -18.81
C VAL A 157 10.51 -19.67 -18.69
N THR A 158 10.55 -18.52 -18.02
CA THR A 158 9.39 -17.64 -17.83
C THR A 158 9.72 -16.23 -18.30
N GLY A 159 8.84 -15.67 -19.11
CA GLY A 159 8.80 -14.25 -19.43
C GLY A 159 7.53 -13.63 -18.86
N VAL A 160 7.63 -12.49 -18.22
CA VAL A 160 6.48 -11.78 -17.64
C VAL A 160 6.54 -10.32 -18.07
N TRP A 161 5.39 -9.74 -18.39
CA TRP A 161 5.22 -8.29 -18.47
C TRP A 161 4.00 -7.88 -17.66
N GLU A 162 4.16 -6.81 -16.92
CA GLU A 162 3.15 -6.33 -15.98
C GLU A 162 2.94 -4.83 -16.17
N ALA A 163 1.71 -4.40 -16.01
CA ALA A 163 1.34 -3.00 -15.96
C ALA A 163 0.42 -2.77 -14.77
N THR A 164 0.73 -1.76 -13.98
CA THR A 164 -0.10 -1.33 -12.84
C THR A 164 -0.36 0.15 -12.96
N LYS A 165 -1.60 0.58 -12.74
CA LYS A 165 -1.98 1.98 -12.64
C LYS A 165 -2.86 2.20 -11.42
N SER A 166 -2.48 3.14 -10.57
CA SER A 166 -3.30 3.59 -9.42
C SER A 166 -3.75 5.01 -9.67
N THR A 167 -5.02 5.27 -9.40
CA THR A 167 -5.62 6.62 -9.46
C THR A 167 -6.33 6.88 -8.14
N ILE A 168 -6.05 8.01 -7.51
CA ILE A 168 -6.70 8.47 -6.28
C ILE A 168 -7.36 9.82 -6.58
N ARG A 169 -8.61 9.95 -6.17
CA ARG A 169 -9.35 11.21 -6.18
C ARG A 169 -9.91 11.45 -4.80
N ASN A 170 -9.75 12.65 -4.31
CA ASN A 170 -10.35 13.06 -3.05
C ASN A 170 -11.09 14.38 -3.25
N MET A 171 -12.16 14.52 -2.51
CA MET A 171 -12.96 15.72 -2.45
C MET A 171 -13.45 15.91 -1.02
N GLY A 172 -13.40 17.14 -0.54
CA GLY A 172 -13.89 17.48 0.78
C GLY A 172 -14.62 18.82 0.73
N ILE A 173 -15.68 18.93 1.51
CA ILE A 173 -16.33 20.17 1.86
C ILE A 173 -16.48 20.28 3.36
N SER A 174 -16.25 21.44 3.91
CA SER A 174 -16.45 21.68 5.33
C SER A 174 -17.14 23.03 5.55
N GLY A 175 -17.81 23.13 6.66
CA GLY A 175 -18.48 24.35 7.07
C GLY A 175 -18.46 24.53 8.58
N SER A 176 -18.44 25.78 9.03
CA SER A 176 -18.58 26.11 10.43
C SER A 176 -19.51 27.30 10.65
N SER A 177 -19.99 27.43 11.87
CA SER A 177 -21.02 28.45 12.24
C SER A 177 -22.29 28.30 11.38
N LEU A 178 -22.87 27.07 11.36
CA LEU A 178 -24.14 26.81 10.71
C LEU A 178 -25.23 27.62 11.42
N GLN A 179 -26.09 28.29 10.65
CA GLN A 179 -27.19 29.08 11.15
C GLN A 179 -28.33 28.23 11.73
N ALA A 180 -28.50 27.00 11.18
CA ALA A 180 -29.45 26.01 11.69
C ALA A 180 -28.73 24.65 11.83
N GLU A 181 -28.61 24.16 13.05
CA GLU A 181 -27.97 22.88 13.35
C GLU A 181 -28.79 21.66 12.88
N SER A 182 -30.10 21.84 12.73
CA SER A 182 -31.02 20.78 12.29
C SER A 182 -30.74 20.24 10.88
N VAL A 183 -29.94 20.96 10.06
CA VAL A 183 -29.52 20.47 8.75
C VAL A 183 -28.34 19.49 8.82
N GLY A 184 -27.65 19.42 9.98
CA GLY A 184 -26.51 18.54 10.16
C GLY A 184 -25.43 18.74 9.08
N TRP A 185 -25.00 17.66 8.44
CA TRP A 185 -23.98 17.68 7.36
C TRP A 185 -24.55 17.84 5.94
N TRP A 186 -25.90 18.04 5.78
CA TRP A 186 -26.53 17.98 4.45
C TRP A 186 -26.50 19.29 3.67
N ASP A 187 -26.33 20.43 4.34
CA ASP A 187 -26.34 21.73 3.66
C ASP A 187 -25.21 22.66 4.14
N VAL A 188 -24.09 22.59 3.43
CA VAL A 188 -22.95 23.49 3.69
C VAL A 188 -23.27 24.96 3.40
N LYS A 189 -24.28 25.27 2.59
CA LYS A 189 -24.67 26.66 2.29
C LYS A 189 -25.15 27.39 3.54
N ASN A 190 -25.64 26.65 4.52
CA ASN A 190 -26.09 27.16 5.80
C ASN A 190 -24.94 27.58 6.75
N ALA A 191 -23.69 27.24 6.41
CA ALA A 191 -22.50 27.63 7.16
C ALA A 191 -22.02 29.03 6.77
N VAL A 192 -21.58 29.82 7.77
CA VAL A 192 -20.96 31.14 7.54
C VAL A 192 -19.57 30.98 6.93
N THR A 193 -18.75 30.10 7.50
CA THR A 193 -17.44 29.78 6.93
C THR A 193 -17.53 28.45 6.18
N ARG A 194 -17.02 28.44 4.96
CA ARG A 194 -17.06 27.27 4.07
C ARG A 194 -15.71 27.09 3.45
N ASP A 195 -15.32 25.82 3.30
CA ASP A 195 -14.11 25.44 2.58
C ASP A 195 -14.39 24.23 1.71
N ALA A 196 -13.68 24.14 0.58
CA ALA A 196 -13.77 23.04 -0.33
C ALA A 196 -12.37 22.64 -0.79
N THR A 197 -12.10 21.36 -0.76
CA THR A 197 -10.84 20.78 -1.20
C THR A 197 -11.07 19.70 -2.22
N ASN A 198 -10.15 19.58 -3.17
CA ASN A 198 -10.10 18.47 -4.09
C ASN A 198 -8.65 18.09 -4.36
N GLY A 199 -8.44 16.83 -4.72
CA GLY A 199 -7.13 16.34 -5.05
C GLY A 199 -7.20 15.20 -6.06
N TYR A 200 -6.15 15.08 -6.84
CA TYR A 200 -5.94 14.01 -7.80
C TYR A 200 -4.49 13.57 -7.71
N SER A 201 -4.30 12.26 -7.67
CA SER A 201 -2.98 11.66 -7.74
C SER A 201 -3.05 10.36 -8.52
N ASP A 202 -2.07 10.14 -9.40
CA ASP A 202 -1.92 8.86 -10.06
C ASP A 202 -0.45 8.45 -10.19
N TRP A 203 -0.24 7.16 -10.37
CA TRP A 203 1.05 6.60 -10.72
C TRP A 203 0.86 5.34 -11.56
N ALA A 204 1.87 5.03 -12.34
CA ALA A 204 1.93 3.83 -13.15
C ALA A 204 3.29 3.14 -13.01
N LEU A 205 3.26 1.81 -13.08
CA LEU A 205 4.43 0.94 -13.09
C LEU A 205 4.33 -0.01 -14.27
N LEU A 206 5.39 -0.11 -15.05
CA LEU A 206 5.55 -1.10 -16.11
C LEU A 206 6.74 -1.98 -15.79
N SER A 207 6.57 -3.29 -15.85
CA SER A 207 7.60 -4.25 -15.47
C SER A 207 7.80 -5.31 -16.55
N GLY A 208 9.05 -5.70 -16.76
CA GLY A 208 9.43 -6.84 -17.57
C GLY A 208 10.33 -7.78 -16.78
N VAL A 209 10.05 -9.09 -16.80
CA VAL A 209 10.81 -10.10 -16.07
C VAL A 209 11.14 -11.26 -17.00
N GLY A 210 12.40 -11.65 -17.02
CA GLY A 210 12.86 -12.90 -17.60
C GLY A 210 13.47 -13.80 -16.52
N ARG A 211 13.05 -15.07 -16.46
CA ARG A 211 13.55 -16.03 -15.49
C ARG A 211 13.86 -17.37 -16.14
N VAL A 212 14.99 -17.94 -15.79
CA VAL A 212 15.41 -19.28 -16.17
C VAL A 212 15.71 -20.08 -14.90
N ILE A 213 15.11 -21.26 -14.81
CA ILE A 213 15.42 -22.24 -13.76
C ILE A 213 15.89 -23.52 -14.47
N TYR A 214 17.06 -23.99 -14.11
CA TYR A 214 17.59 -25.24 -14.60
C TYR A 214 17.97 -26.14 -13.43
N ASN A 215 17.53 -27.39 -13.47
CA ASN A 215 17.85 -28.40 -12.47
C ASN A 215 18.37 -29.65 -13.21
N TYR A 216 19.55 -30.09 -12.84
CA TYR A 216 20.15 -31.32 -13.33
C TYR A 216 20.11 -32.40 -12.26
N ASP A 217 19.37 -33.47 -12.53
CA ASP A 217 19.26 -34.70 -11.74
C ASP A 217 18.94 -34.46 -10.24
N ASN A 218 18.23 -33.36 -9.93
CA ASN A 218 17.99 -32.90 -8.56
C ASN A 218 19.26 -32.71 -7.71
N ARG A 219 20.42 -32.55 -8.37
CA ARG A 219 21.72 -32.31 -7.74
C ARG A 219 22.16 -30.86 -7.88
N TYR A 220 22.13 -30.33 -9.10
CA TYR A 220 22.61 -28.99 -9.42
C TYR A 220 21.46 -28.12 -9.89
N MET A 221 21.24 -27.02 -9.21
CA MET A 221 20.17 -26.08 -9.51
C MET A 221 20.77 -24.71 -9.81
N LEU A 222 20.30 -24.09 -10.90
CA LEU A 222 20.65 -22.73 -11.30
C LEU A 222 19.36 -21.96 -11.53
N THR A 223 19.26 -20.77 -10.95
CA THR A 223 18.19 -19.81 -11.25
C THR A 223 18.82 -18.48 -11.63
N GLY A 224 18.42 -17.95 -12.77
CA GLY A 224 18.75 -16.59 -13.20
C GLY A 224 17.48 -15.78 -13.39
N THR A 225 17.43 -14.55 -12.87
CA THR A 225 16.30 -13.65 -13.09
C THR A 225 16.82 -12.25 -13.45
N PHE A 226 16.17 -11.63 -14.40
CA PHE A 226 16.39 -10.24 -14.74
C PHE A 226 15.04 -9.52 -14.73
N ARG A 227 14.95 -8.42 -13.95
CA ARG A 227 13.76 -7.57 -13.86
C ARG A 227 14.11 -6.15 -14.25
N ALA A 228 13.27 -5.55 -15.06
CA ALA A 228 13.31 -4.14 -15.41
C ALA A 228 11.96 -3.50 -15.04
N ASP A 229 11.99 -2.45 -14.24
CA ASP A 229 10.78 -1.73 -13.78
C ASP A 229 10.87 -0.25 -14.17
N GLY A 230 9.83 0.25 -14.82
CA GLY A 230 9.68 1.66 -15.16
C GLY A 230 8.56 2.31 -14.35
N SER A 231 8.90 3.27 -13.50
CA SER A 231 7.95 3.97 -12.63
C SER A 231 7.70 5.41 -13.07
N SER A 232 6.44 5.82 -13.08
CA SER A 232 6.07 7.21 -13.33
C SER A 232 6.37 8.16 -12.15
N ARG A 233 6.72 7.62 -10.99
CA ARG A 233 7.07 8.42 -9.80
C ARG A 233 8.40 9.15 -9.96
N PHE A 234 9.29 8.63 -10.79
CA PHE A 234 10.57 9.24 -11.11
C PHE A 234 10.49 10.11 -12.37
N THR A 235 11.14 11.28 -12.34
CA THR A 235 11.13 12.22 -13.48
C THR A 235 12.15 11.79 -14.54
N ASN A 236 13.42 11.68 -14.19
CA ASN A 236 14.51 11.37 -15.11
C ASN A 236 14.82 9.87 -15.18
N ASP A 237 15.15 9.25 -14.06
CA ASP A 237 15.59 7.86 -13.97
C ASP A 237 14.43 6.89 -13.71
N LYS A 238 13.47 6.81 -14.65
CA LYS A 238 12.28 6.00 -14.51
C LYS A 238 12.54 4.51 -14.41
N TRP A 239 13.62 4.01 -15.04
CA TRP A 239 13.89 2.59 -15.15
C TRP A 239 14.91 2.09 -14.12
N GLY A 240 14.52 1.05 -13.37
CA GLY A 240 15.38 0.27 -12.50
C GLY A 240 15.64 -1.13 -13.09
N TYR A 241 16.86 -1.65 -12.89
CA TYR A 241 17.28 -2.97 -13.35
C TYR A 241 17.76 -3.81 -12.19
N PHE A 242 17.21 -5.02 -12.06
CA PHE A 242 17.34 -5.86 -10.88
C PHE A 242 17.69 -7.30 -11.28
N PRO A 243 18.96 -7.59 -11.56
CA PRO A 243 19.43 -8.94 -11.83
C PRO A 243 19.54 -9.76 -10.54
N SER A 244 19.31 -11.07 -10.66
CA SER A 244 19.62 -12.04 -9.60
C SER A 244 20.06 -13.38 -10.15
N VAL A 245 20.93 -14.07 -9.41
CA VAL A 245 21.37 -15.41 -9.70
C VAL A 245 21.42 -16.23 -8.41
N ALA A 246 20.99 -17.48 -8.49
CA ALA A 246 21.09 -18.42 -7.38
C ALA A 246 21.56 -19.78 -7.88
N VAL A 247 22.42 -20.42 -7.12
CA VAL A 247 22.91 -21.78 -7.36
C VAL A 247 22.67 -22.62 -6.12
N ALA A 248 22.37 -23.90 -6.32
CA ALA A 248 22.29 -24.87 -5.24
C ALA A 248 22.84 -26.22 -5.68
N TRP A 249 23.46 -26.90 -4.74
CA TRP A 249 23.99 -28.25 -4.89
C TRP A 249 23.45 -29.14 -3.77
N THR A 250 22.71 -30.19 -4.16
CA THR A 250 22.23 -31.20 -3.23
C THR A 250 23.28 -32.33 -3.14
N ALA A 251 24.26 -32.14 -2.28
CA ALA A 251 25.38 -33.05 -2.10
C ALA A 251 24.93 -34.46 -1.67
N SER A 252 23.87 -34.55 -0.87
CA SER A 252 23.28 -35.84 -0.45
C SER A 252 22.79 -36.72 -1.60
N ASN A 253 22.57 -36.16 -2.81
CA ASN A 253 22.16 -36.92 -3.98
C ASN A 253 23.35 -37.44 -4.80
N GLU A 254 24.58 -37.14 -4.37
CA GLU A 254 25.80 -37.65 -5.03
C GLU A 254 26.09 -39.09 -4.64
N SER A 255 26.70 -39.85 -5.56
CA SER A 255 27.01 -41.25 -5.33
C SER A 255 28.01 -41.47 -4.15
N PHE A 256 28.92 -40.54 -3.94
CA PHE A 256 29.87 -40.62 -2.82
C PHE A 256 29.22 -40.44 -1.42
N MET A 257 28.02 -39.91 -1.36
CA MET A 257 27.26 -39.73 -0.10
C MET A 257 26.32 -40.91 0.18
N GLU A 258 26.25 -41.90 -0.68
CA GLU A 258 25.31 -43.01 -0.57
C GLU A 258 25.47 -43.82 0.73
N SER A 259 26.72 -44.03 1.17
CA SER A 259 27.03 -44.74 2.44
C SER A 259 26.66 -43.96 3.70
N THR A 260 26.39 -42.67 3.59
CA THR A 260 26.08 -41.77 4.73
C THR A 260 24.59 -41.45 4.86
N ARG A 261 23.72 -41.97 3.98
CA ARG A 261 22.30 -41.65 3.93
C ARG A 261 21.53 -41.94 5.22
N ASP A 262 21.93 -42.97 5.97
CA ASP A 262 21.28 -43.26 7.23
C ASP A 262 21.52 -42.18 8.30
N LEU A 263 22.66 -41.50 8.21
CA LEU A 263 23.03 -40.39 9.09
C LEU A 263 22.66 -39.03 8.48
N ILE A 264 23.08 -38.78 7.24
CA ILE A 264 22.86 -37.51 6.53
C ILE A 264 21.80 -37.75 5.45
N SER A 265 20.57 -37.45 5.80
CA SER A 265 19.41 -37.67 4.90
C SER A 265 19.29 -36.58 3.82
N ASN A 266 19.74 -35.36 4.14
CA ASN A 266 19.79 -34.24 3.22
C ASN A 266 21.00 -33.36 3.52
N LEU A 267 21.73 -32.97 2.48
CA LEU A 267 22.76 -31.94 2.54
C LEU A 267 22.67 -31.11 1.27
N LYS A 268 22.21 -29.87 1.41
CA LYS A 268 22.08 -28.91 0.31
C LYS A 268 22.85 -27.64 0.63
N ILE A 269 23.73 -27.24 -0.25
CA ILE A 269 24.49 -25.99 -0.19
C ILE A 269 23.89 -25.03 -1.20
N ARG A 270 23.72 -23.78 -0.85
CA ARG A 270 23.11 -22.74 -1.69
C ARG A 270 23.86 -21.42 -1.57
N ALA A 271 23.91 -20.71 -2.68
CA ALA A 271 24.43 -19.36 -2.74
C ALA A 271 23.57 -18.51 -3.69
N SER A 272 23.36 -17.25 -3.35
CA SER A 272 22.64 -16.33 -4.20
C SER A 272 23.21 -14.92 -4.15
N TYR A 273 23.03 -14.21 -5.23
CA TYR A 273 23.26 -12.77 -5.31
C TYR A 273 22.12 -12.11 -6.05
N GLY A 274 21.60 -11.02 -5.52
CA GLY A 274 20.51 -10.29 -6.15
C GLY A 274 20.53 -8.81 -5.84
N VAL A 275 19.86 -8.06 -6.72
CA VAL A 275 19.59 -6.64 -6.56
C VAL A 275 18.08 -6.45 -6.49
N ILE A 276 17.62 -5.71 -5.47
CA ILE A 276 16.21 -5.37 -5.26
C ILE A 276 16.07 -3.86 -5.34
N GLY A 277 15.01 -3.37 -6.00
CA GLY A 277 14.66 -1.97 -6.10
C GLY A 277 13.53 -1.57 -5.17
N ASN A 278 13.56 -0.33 -4.71
CA ASN A 278 12.45 0.32 -4.01
C ASN A 278 12.14 1.67 -4.68
N GLN A 279 10.85 1.95 -4.89
CA GLN A 279 10.32 3.18 -5.50
C GLN A 279 9.38 3.95 -4.56
N ASP A 280 9.43 3.69 -3.26
CA ASP A 280 8.43 4.20 -2.32
C ASP A 280 8.63 5.68 -2.02
N ILE A 281 8.24 6.50 -2.98
CA ILE A 281 8.08 7.95 -2.89
C ILE A 281 6.67 8.31 -3.34
N ASP A 282 6.14 9.42 -2.82
CA ASP A 282 4.82 9.89 -3.25
C ASP A 282 4.83 10.30 -4.74
N PRO A 283 3.74 10.08 -5.47
CA PRO A 283 3.59 10.62 -6.82
C PRO A 283 3.83 12.12 -6.83
N TYR A 284 4.54 12.60 -7.86
CA TYR A 284 4.87 14.02 -8.07
C TYR A 284 5.87 14.62 -7.06
N SER A 285 6.35 13.85 -6.06
CA SER A 285 7.31 14.35 -5.06
C SER A 285 8.65 14.83 -5.65
N THR A 286 8.97 14.40 -6.87
CA THR A 286 10.16 14.85 -7.62
C THR A 286 9.96 16.19 -8.34
N LEU A 287 8.74 16.72 -8.37
CA LEU A 287 8.39 17.98 -9.03
C LEU A 287 8.43 19.15 -8.03
N ALA A 288 8.73 20.34 -8.51
CA ALA A 288 8.48 21.56 -7.76
C ALA A 288 6.97 21.81 -7.67
N ILE A 289 6.45 21.94 -6.46
CA ILE A 289 5.04 22.26 -6.24
C ILE A 289 4.95 23.68 -5.69
N LEU A 290 4.08 24.49 -6.32
CA LEU A 290 3.78 25.83 -5.87
C LEU A 290 2.49 25.82 -5.05
N ASN A 291 2.53 26.42 -3.87
CA ASN A 291 1.33 26.77 -3.12
C ASN A 291 0.87 28.17 -3.49
N THR A 292 -0.44 28.36 -3.36
CA THR A 292 -1.07 29.68 -3.53
C THR A 292 -1.44 30.25 -2.16
N THR A 293 -1.31 31.57 -2.03
CA THR A 293 -1.79 32.32 -0.86
C THR A 293 -2.40 33.64 -1.34
N THR A 294 -3.33 34.16 -0.55
CA THR A 294 -3.83 35.52 -0.82
C THR A 294 -2.89 36.50 -0.13
N THR A 295 -2.28 37.36 -0.92
CA THR A 295 -1.37 38.42 -0.47
C THR A 295 -2.03 39.77 -0.70
N TYR A 296 -1.84 40.72 0.20
CA TYR A 296 -2.39 42.05 0.12
C TYR A 296 -1.26 43.07 -0.07
N PHE A 297 -1.31 43.85 -1.14
CA PHE A 297 -0.40 44.96 -1.42
C PHE A 297 -1.17 46.27 -1.26
N GLY A 298 -0.99 46.98 -0.16
CA GLY A 298 -1.67 48.26 0.08
C GLY A 298 -3.19 48.14 0.23
N ASN A 299 -3.96 48.81 -0.57
CA ASN A 299 -5.40 48.94 -0.40
C ASN A 299 -6.20 47.71 -0.81
N SER A 300 -6.48 46.83 0.14
CA SER A 300 -7.68 45.99 0.28
C SER A 300 -8.12 45.00 -0.83
N SER A 301 -7.42 44.86 -1.94
CA SER A 301 -7.71 43.75 -2.87
C SER A 301 -6.69 42.65 -2.71
N GLY A 302 -7.11 41.46 -2.28
CA GLY A 302 -6.26 40.28 -2.21
C GLY A 302 -5.83 39.85 -3.62
N VAL A 303 -4.54 39.65 -3.83
CA VAL A 303 -3.96 39.05 -5.03
C VAL A 303 -3.40 37.69 -4.74
N THR A 304 -3.50 36.76 -5.68
CA THR A 304 -2.94 35.43 -5.54
C THR A 304 -1.43 35.49 -5.59
N GLY A 305 -0.78 35.18 -4.49
CA GLY A 305 0.66 34.99 -4.41
C GLY A 305 1.01 33.51 -4.58
N TYR A 306 2.20 33.24 -5.12
CA TYR A 306 2.75 31.88 -5.26
C TYR A 306 4.05 31.76 -4.51
N TRP A 307 4.23 30.62 -3.85
CA TRP A 307 5.50 30.29 -3.20
C TRP A 307 5.83 28.81 -3.38
N ALA A 308 7.11 28.46 -3.41
CA ALA A 308 7.54 27.08 -3.54
C ALA A 308 7.25 26.29 -2.27
N ASN A 309 6.41 25.26 -2.37
CA ASN A 309 6.13 24.34 -1.27
C ASN A 309 7.21 23.24 -1.18
N THR A 310 7.63 22.74 -2.35
CA THR A 310 8.70 21.76 -2.46
C THR A 310 9.66 22.16 -3.56
N LEU A 311 10.95 21.85 -3.38
CA LEU A 311 11.97 22.00 -4.41
C LEU A 311 11.90 20.79 -5.35
N ALA A 312 12.17 21.02 -6.63
CA ALA A 312 12.30 19.93 -7.59
C ALA A 312 13.52 19.06 -7.26
N THR A 313 13.33 17.75 -7.29
CA THR A 313 14.39 16.76 -7.12
C THR A 313 14.33 15.73 -8.26
N PRO A 314 14.52 16.18 -9.53
CA PRO A 314 14.25 15.33 -10.71
C PRO A 314 15.21 14.14 -10.83
N ASP A 315 16.35 14.18 -10.15
CA ASP A 315 17.41 13.17 -10.22
C ASP A 315 17.29 12.08 -9.14
N ILE A 316 16.18 12.10 -8.37
CA ILE A 316 15.84 10.97 -7.50
C ILE A 316 15.62 9.73 -8.37
N LYS A 317 16.26 8.64 -7.98
CA LYS A 317 16.23 7.34 -8.66
C LYS A 317 15.89 6.21 -7.71
N TRP A 318 15.78 5.01 -8.27
CA TRP A 318 15.50 3.79 -7.53
C TRP A 318 16.51 3.56 -6.40
N GLU A 319 16.03 3.39 -5.18
CA GLU A 319 16.84 2.82 -4.10
C GLU A 319 17.16 1.37 -4.45
N LYS A 320 18.42 0.97 -4.29
CA LYS A 320 18.91 -0.37 -4.64
C LYS A 320 19.54 -1.05 -3.44
N THR A 321 19.01 -2.23 -3.13
CA THR A 321 19.61 -3.13 -2.14
C THR A 321 20.26 -4.30 -2.84
N LYS A 322 21.58 -4.43 -2.71
CA LYS A 322 22.36 -5.58 -3.15
C LYS A 322 22.49 -6.55 -1.99
N GLN A 323 22.18 -7.82 -2.24
CA GLN A 323 22.25 -8.86 -1.23
C GLN A 323 23.03 -10.05 -1.76
N PHE A 324 23.94 -10.55 -0.95
CA PHE A 324 24.63 -11.82 -1.12
C PHE A 324 24.22 -12.74 0.02
N ASP A 325 23.88 -13.99 -0.32
CA ASP A 325 23.52 -15.03 0.63
C ASP A 325 24.32 -16.30 0.34
N VAL A 326 24.73 -16.99 1.40
CA VAL A 326 25.23 -18.36 1.34
C VAL A 326 24.68 -19.14 2.53
N GLY A 327 24.26 -20.36 2.28
CA GLY A 327 23.70 -21.19 3.34
C GLY A 327 23.77 -22.68 3.01
N PHE A 328 23.45 -23.50 4.02
CA PHE A 328 23.28 -24.93 3.86
C PHE A 328 22.09 -25.44 4.66
N ASP A 329 21.48 -26.49 4.13
CA ASP A 329 20.40 -27.24 4.77
C ASP A 329 20.90 -28.65 5.04
N LEU A 330 20.82 -29.10 6.30
CA LEU A 330 21.27 -30.39 6.75
C LEU A 330 20.13 -31.13 7.45
N GLY A 331 19.74 -32.28 6.91
CA GLY A 331 18.82 -33.23 7.52
C GLY A 331 19.55 -34.44 8.04
N LEU A 332 19.33 -34.83 9.29
CA LEU A 332 19.96 -35.96 9.93
C LEU A 332 18.91 -37.01 10.38
N PHE A 333 19.31 -38.27 10.40
CA PHE A 333 18.53 -39.40 10.93
C PHE A 333 17.15 -39.52 10.31
N ASN A 334 17.06 -39.59 8.95
CA ASN A 334 15.82 -39.58 8.19
C ASN A 334 14.98 -38.33 8.43
N ASN A 335 15.63 -37.13 8.42
CA ASN A 335 15.07 -35.81 8.66
C ASN A 335 14.36 -35.66 10.03
N ARG A 336 14.86 -36.39 11.07
CA ARG A 336 14.40 -36.15 12.44
C ARG A 336 14.98 -34.87 13.04
N ILE A 337 16.14 -34.46 12.54
CA ILE A 337 16.78 -33.18 12.88
C ILE A 337 17.02 -32.44 11.56
N ASP A 338 16.46 -31.26 11.44
CA ASP A 338 16.68 -30.34 10.32
C ASP A 338 17.37 -29.08 10.84
N LEU A 339 18.50 -28.74 10.22
CA LEU A 339 19.29 -27.56 10.50
C LEU A 339 19.45 -26.74 9.23
N SER A 340 19.10 -25.47 9.27
CA SER A 340 19.33 -24.50 8.21
C SER A 340 20.16 -23.34 8.75
N VAL A 341 21.26 -23.04 8.09
CA VAL A 341 22.17 -21.95 8.47
C VAL A 341 22.37 -21.04 7.25
N ASP A 342 22.19 -19.75 7.47
CA ASP A 342 22.36 -18.71 6.46
C ASP A 342 23.28 -17.61 6.93
N TYR A 343 24.18 -17.21 6.05
CA TYR A 343 24.92 -15.96 6.15
C TYR A 343 24.51 -15.05 5.03
N PHE A 344 24.15 -13.81 5.34
CA PHE A 344 23.80 -12.80 4.35
C PHE A 344 24.51 -11.48 4.60
N ASN A 345 24.76 -10.76 3.52
CA ASN A 345 25.25 -9.39 3.55
C ASN A 345 24.39 -8.51 2.65
N LYS A 346 23.87 -7.41 3.20
CA LYS A 346 23.01 -6.44 2.49
C LYS A 346 23.69 -5.08 2.46
N LYS A 347 23.63 -4.43 1.30
CA LYS A 347 24.08 -3.06 1.12
C LYS A 347 23.04 -2.27 0.31
N THR A 348 22.46 -1.26 0.95
CA THR A 348 21.52 -0.33 0.29
C THR A 348 22.28 0.92 -0.19
N SER A 349 21.94 1.38 -1.38
CA SER A 349 22.43 2.61 -2.01
C SER A 349 21.27 3.43 -2.53
N ASP A 350 21.50 4.74 -2.69
CA ASP A 350 20.48 5.68 -3.17
C ASP A 350 19.21 5.67 -2.30
N ALA A 351 19.38 5.59 -0.95
CA ALA A 351 18.28 5.49 0.00
C ALA A 351 17.30 6.66 -0.13
N LEU A 352 16.01 6.32 -0.22
CA LEU A 352 14.93 7.30 -0.31
C LEU A 352 14.58 7.79 1.10
N LEU A 353 14.89 9.05 1.39
CA LEU A 353 14.65 9.67 2.69
C LEU A 353 13.82 10.94 2.51
N SER A 354 12.81 11.13 3.37
CA SER A 354 12.07 12.38 3.45
C SER A 354 12.74 13.30 4.46
N THR A 355 13.17 14.49 4.02
CA THR A 355 13.67 15.55 4.90
C THR A 355 12.67 16.69 4.92
N LYS A 356 12.37 17.22 6.11
CA LYS A 356 11.67 18.50 6.24
C LYS A 356 12.73 19.61 6.18
N LEU A 357 12.51 20.56 5.29
CA LEU A 357 13.26 21.80 5.26
C LEU A 357 12.82 22.74 6.37
#